data_eb42bc39681df9340db120af689d32a9
#
_entry.id   eb42bc39681df9340db120af689d32a9
#
_cell.length_a   1.000
_cell.length_b   1.000
_cell.length_c   1.000
_cell.angle_alpha   90.00
_cell.angle_beta   90.00
_cell.angle_gamma   90.00
#
_symmetry.space_group_name_H-M   'P 1'
#
loop_
_entity.id
_entity.type
_entity.pdbx_description
1 polymer ?
#
loop_
_entity_poly.entity_id
_entity_poly.type
_entity_poly.pdbx_seq_one_letter_code
_entity_poly.pdbx_strand_id
1 'polypeptide(L)'
;MKKLQSSLKNMLLVLTGVTAVSVALLAYVNELTKGPIAEANAKTLNEALKKVLPEFTNNPVAESDTIFSEKDGKKNVDFIVYPAKNGDNMVGTAVEAKSMGFGGELKVLVGFDAEGKIYNYSLLAHTETPGLGSKADKWFGAYDPAKGEQAVSHEESTKSILGMNPG
;
A
#
# COMPACT_ATOMS: atom_id res chain seq x y z
N MET A 1 -38.32 -28.67 -23.66
CA MET A 1 -37.71 -28.46 -22.35
C MET A 1 -38.83 -28.48 -21.31
N LYS A 2 -38.81 -29.41 -20.32
CA LYS A 2 -39.79 -29.42 -19.22
C LYS A 2 -39.58 -28.16 -18.38
N LYS A 3 -40.60 -27.27 -18.32
CA LYS A 3 -40.60 -26.15 -17.37
C LYS A 3 -40.59 -26.72 -15.96
N LEU A 4 -39.57 -26.38 -15.20
CA LEU A 4 -39.52 -26.69 -13.79
C LEU A 4 -40.70 -25.99 -13.09
N GLN A 5 -41.57 -26.76 -12.43
CA GLN A 5 -42.69 -26.20 -11.69
C GLN A 5 -42.19 -25.32 -10.56
N SER A 6 -42.78 -24.15 -10.44
CA SER A 6 -42.49 -23.17 -9.39
C SER A 6 -42.97 -23.69 -8.01
N SER A 7 -42.20 -24.62 -7.44
CA SER A 7 -42.36 -25.12 -6.09
C SER A 7 -41.31 -24.46 -5.19
N LEU A 8 -41.66 -24.10 -3.94
CA LEU A 8 -40.72 -23.55 -2.95
C LEU A 8 -39.46 -24.39 -2.81
N LYS A 9 -39.58 -25.72 -2.88
CA LYS A 9 -38.45 -26.64 -2.84
C LYS A 9 -37.49 -26.46 -4.05
N ASN A 10 -38.06 -26.33 -5.26
CA ASN A 10 -37.26 -26.11 -6.44
C ASN A 10 -36.59 -24.75 -6.47
N MET A 11 -37.26 -23.70 -5.98
CA MET A 11 -36.68 -22.36 -5.84
C MET A 11 -35.52 -22.39 -4.85
N LEU A 12 -35.69 -23.03 -3.70
CA LEU A 12 -34.62 -23.17 -2.69
C LEU A 12 -33.43 -23.94 -3.24
N LEU A 13 -33.65 -25.06 -3.92
CA LEU A 13 -32.56 -25.87 -4.51
C LEU A 13 -31.80 -25.11 -5.59
N VAL A 14 -32.50 -24.39 -6.47
CA VAL A 14 -31.83 -23.59 -7.52
C VAL A 14 -31.03 -22.47 -6.92
N LEU A 15 -31.61 -21.73 -5.96
CA LEU A 15 -30.91 -20.63 -5.29
C LEU A 15 -29.64 -21.13 -4.55
N THR A 16 -29.79 -22.19 -3.77
CA THR A 16 -28.66 -22.80 -3.06
C THR A 16 -27.58 -23.33 -4.02
N GLY A 17 -28.02 -23.97 -5.12
CA GLY A 17 -27.10 -24.48 -6.12
C GLY A 17 -26.31 -23.38 -6.82
N VAL A 18 -26.97 -22.31 -7.25
CA VAL A 18 -26.31 -21.15 -7.87
C VAL A 18 -25.35 -20.47 -6.90
N THR A 19 -25.79 -20.27 -5.65
CA THR A 19 -24.94 -19.65 -4.61
C THR A 19 -23.71 -20.50 -4.32
N ALA A 20 -23.88 -21.81 -4.17
CA ALA A 20 -22.78 -22.74 -3.90
C ALA A 20 -21.74 -22.73 -5.05
N VAL A 21 -22.20 -22.76 -6.29
CA VAL A 21 -21.30 -22.68 -7.47
C VAL A 21 -20.57 -21.34 -7.51
N SER A 22 -21.28 -20.23 -7.26
CA SER A 22 -20.68 -18.89 -7.25
C SER A 22 -19.59 -18.76 -6.17
N VAL A 23 -19.87 -19.23 -4.96
CA VAL A 23 -18.91 -19.20 -3.86
C VAL A 23 -17.69 -20.09 -4.17
N ALA A 24 -17.89 -21.27 -4.72
CA ALA A 24 -16.82 -22.16 -5.11
C ALA A 24 -15.90 -21.53 -6.19
N LEU A 25 -16.49 -20.88 -7.20
CA LEU A 25 -15.74 -20.17 -8.25
C LEU A 25 -14.94 -19.00 -7.65
N LEU A 26 -15.56 -18.19 -6.78
CA LEU A 26 -14.86 -17.09 -6.12
C LEU A 26 -13.69 -17.59 -5.26
N ALA A 27 -13.89 -18.64 -4.47
CA ALA A 27 -12.85 -19.24 -3.67
C ALA A 27 -11.69 -19.77 -4.52
N TYR A 28 -12.00 -20.42 -5.64
CA TYR A 28 -11.02 -20.96 -6.58
C TYR A 28 -10.18 -19.84 -7.22
N VAL A 29 -10.82 -18.78 -7.74
CA VAL A 29 -10.12 -17.62 -8.31
C VAL A 29 -9.27 -16.92 -7.27
N ASN A 30 -9.80 -16.72 -6.04
CA ASN A 30 -9.05 -16.12 -4.96
C ASN A 30 -7.78 -16.93 -4.63
N GLU A 31 -7.85 -18.25 -4.58
CA GLU A 31 -6.69 -19.09 -4.31
C GLU A 31 -5.64 -19.00 -5.43
N LEU A 32 -6.07 -18.99 -6.69
CA LEU A 32 -5.17 -18.84 -7.85
C LEU A 32 -4.45 -17.47 -7.87
N THR A 33 -5.12 -16.42 -7.39
CA THR A 33 -4.58 -15.05 -7.48
C THR A 33 -3.75 -14.63 -6.28
N LYS A 34 -3.84 -15.31 -5.15
CA LYS A 34 -3.06 -14.99 -3.93
C LYS A 34 -1.56 -14.94 -4.17
N GLY A 35 -0.99 -15.93 -4.86
CA GLY A 35 0.44 -16.01 -5.15
C GLY A 35 0.93 -14.83 -5.97
N PRO A 36 0.41 -14.63 -7.19
CA PRO A 36 0.77 -13.49 -8.04
C PRO A 36 0.57 -12.12 -7.38
N ILE A 37 -0.49 -11.96 -6.57
CA ILE A 37 -0.73 -10.70 -5.83
C ILE A 37 0.33 -10.49 -4.76
N ALA A 38 0.70 -11.54 -4.01
CA ALA A 38 1.74 -11.44 -2.99
C ALA A 38 3.11 -11.09 -3.59
N GLU A 39 3.47 -11.69 -4.73
CA GLU A 39 4.70 -11.35 -5.46
C GLU A 39 4.69 -9.91 -5.97
N ALA A 40 3.59 -9.47 -6.58
CA ALA A 40 3.44 -8.11 -7.08
C ALA A 40 3.58 -7.09 -5.93
N ASN A 41 2.93 -7.34 -4.79
CA ASN A 41 3.02 -6.48 -3.60
C ASN A 41 4.45 -6.43 -3.04
N ALA A 42 5.13 -7.57 -2.95
CA ALA A 42 6.51 -7.64 -2.49
C ALA A 42 7.45 -6.87 -3.43
N LYS A 43 7.25 -6.97 -4.73
CA LYS A 43 8.02 -6.22 -5.73
C LYS A 43 7.79 -4.73 -5.60
N THR A 44 6.53 -4.30 -5.52
CA THR A 44 6.15 -2.89 -5.33
C THR A 44 6.76 -2.32 -4.05
N LEU A 45 6.71 -3.06 -2.94
CA LEU A 45 7.30 -2.63 -1.68
C LEU A 45 8.83 -2.48 -1.81
N ASN A 46 9.52 -3.44 -2.42
CA ASN A 46 10.98 -3.37 -2.61
C ASN A 46 11.39 -2.20 -3.51
N GLU A 47 10.63 -1.92 -4.57
CA GLU A 47 10.87 -0.77 -5.45
C GLU A 47 10.62 0.55 -4.71
N ALA A 48 9.57 0.61 -3.90
CA ALA A 48 9.26 1.76 -3.08
C ALA A 48 10.33 2.01 -2.01
N LEU A 49 10.82 0.97 -1.33
CA LEU A 49 11.92 1.09 -0.35
C LEU A 49 13.19 1.67 -0.98
N LYS A 50 13.55 1.22 -2.19
CA LYS A 50 14.69 1.80 -2.94
C LYS A 50 14.49 3.26 -3.33
N LYS A 51 13.24 3.69 -3.52
CA LYS A 51 12.89 5.08 -3.86
C LYS A 51 12.91 6.00 -2.64
N VAL A 52 12.48 5.49 -1.48
CA VAL A 52 12.25 6.33 -0.28
C VAL A 52 13.41 6.30 0.71
N LEU A 53 14.40 5.45 0.53
CA LEU A 53 15.56 5.31 1.41
C LEU A 53 16.85 5.68 0.70
N PRO A 54 17.89 6.16 1.41
CA PRO A 54 19.25 6.19 0.92
C PRO A 54 19.75 4.79 0.52
N GLU A 55 20.89 4.70 -0.17
CA GLU A 55 21.46 3.40 -0.55
C GLU A 55 21.72 2.51 0.68
N PHE A 56 21.19 1.29 0.62
CA PHE A 56 21.30 0.28 1.68
C PHE A 56 21.73 -1.07 1.09
N THR A 57 22.33 -1.91 1.94
CA THR A 57 22.85 -3.23 1.54
C THR A 57 22.14 -4.40 2.24
N ASN A 58 21.40 -4.13 3.31
CA ASN A 58 20.62 -5.14 4.03
C ASN A 58 19.29 -5.45 3.32
N ASN A 59 18.49 -6.33 3.92
CA ASN A 59 17.11 -6.60 3.49
C ASN A 59 16.13 -5.99 4.50
N PRO A 60 15.64 -4.75 4.29
CA PRO A 60 14.77 -4.08 5.25
C PRO A 60 13.46 -4.82 5.51
N VAL A 61 12.96 -5.59 4.53
CA VAL A 61 11.72 -6.37 4.67
C VAL A 61 11.91 -7.54 5.64
N ALA A 62 13.06 -8.20 5.60
CA ALA A 62 13.37 -9.30 6.52
C ALA A 62 13.62 -8.84 7.97
N GLU A 63 14.08 -7.59 8.13
CA GLU A 63 14.37 -6.96 9.42
C GLU A 63 13.21 -6.04 9.90
N SER A 64 12.06 -6.11 9.24
CA SER A 64 10.92 -5.24 9.56
C SER A 64 10.34 -5.53 10.94
N ASP A 65 9.94 -4.48 11.64
CA ASP A 65 9.23 -4.55 12.91
C ASP A 65 7.83 -3.94 12.77
N THR A 66 6.86 -4.50 13.49
CA THR A 66 5.46 -4.07 13.41
C THR A 66 5.02 -3.48 14.73
N ILE A 67 4.63 -2.22 14.69
CA ILE A 67 4.10 -1.49 15.84
C ILE A 67 2.58 -1.64 15.86
N PHE A 68 2.08 -2.13 16.98
CA PHE A 68 0.65 -2.34 17.21
C PHE A 68 0.12 -1.33 18.21
N SER A 69 -1.09 -0.82 17.97
CA SER A 69 -1.90 -0.18 19.00
C SER A 69 -3.04 -1.10 19.44
N GLU A 70 -3.43 -0.95 20.67
CA GLU A 70 -4.62 -1.61 21.23
C GLU A 70 -5.75 -0.59 21.32
N LYS A 71 -6.74 -0.72 20.44
CA LYS A 71 -7.94 0.11 20.44
C LYS A 71 -9.17 -0.78 20.50
N ASP A 72 -10.03 -0.51 21.48
CA ASP A 72 -11.27 -1.28 21.73
C ASP A 72 -11.04 -2.80 21.93
N GLY A 73 -9.94 -3.18 22.60
CA GLY A 73 -9.56 -4.58 22.85
C GLY A 73 -9.13 -5.34 21.60
N LYS A 74 -8.85 -4.64 20.48
CA LYS A 74 -8.32 -5.21 19.26
C LYS A 74 -6.92 -4.66 18.99
N LYS A 75 -5.99 -5.57 18.67
CA LYS A 75 -4.66 -5.18 18.18
C LYS A 75 -4.78 -4.74 16.72
N ASN A 76 -4.49 -3.48 16.47
CA ASN A 76 -4.40 -2.92 15.13
C ASN A 76 -2.92 -2.68 14.78
N VAL A 77 -2.54 -2.95 13.54
CA VAL A 77 -1.22 -2.59 13.02
C VAL A 77 -1.26 -1.10 12.69
N ASP A 78 -0.52 -0.29 13.43
CA ASP A 78 -0.42 1.14 13.18
C ASP A 78 0.67 1.45 12.17
N PHE A 79 1.87 0.89 12.40
CA PHE A 79 3.03 1.13 11.56
C PHE A 79 3.83 -0.14 11.35
N ILE A 80 4.48 -0.24 10.17
CA ILE A 80 5.53 -1.22 9.92
C ILE A 80 6.81 -0.44 9.63
N VAL A 81 7.87 -0.79 10.33
CA VAL A 81 9.16 -0.11 10.28
C VAL A 81 10.16 -0.97 9.55
N TYR A 82 10.84 -0.41 8.56
CA TYR A 82 11.83 -1.06 7.71
C TYR A 82 13.18 -0.40 7.91
N PRO A 83 14.11 -0.98 8.69
CA PRO A 83 15.44 -0.40 8.91
C PRO A 83 16.32 -0.59 7.68
N ALA A 84 16.97 0.49 7.23
CA ALA A 84 17.95 0.48 6.17
C ALA A 84 19.37 0.61 6.72
N LYS A 85 20.22 -0.33 6.37
CA LYS A 85 21.62 -0.39 6.84
C LYS A 85 22.58 -0.53 5.67
N ASN A 86 23.76 0.06 5.82
CA ASN A 86 24.89 -0.18 4.95
C ASN A 86 26.02 -0.78 5.79
N GLY A 87 26.20 -2.11 5.69
CA GLY A 87 26.95 -2.87 6.68
C GLY A 87 26.29 -2.78 8.05
N ASP A 88 27.04 -2.37 9.06
CA ASP A 88 26.54 -2.20 10.45
C ASP A 88 25.96 -0.79 10.74
N ASN A 89 26.10 0.14 9.79
CA ASN A 89 25.64 1.51 9.98
C ASN A 89 24.19 1.68 9.51
N MET A 90 23.32 2.23 10.38
CA MET A 90 21.98 2.64 10.00
C MET A 90 22.05 3.88 9.11
N VAL A 91 21.52 3.80 7.90
CA VAL A 91 21.50 4.89 6.92
C VAL A 91 20.13 5.55 6.78
N GLY A 92 19.10 4.89 7.30
CA GLY A 92 17.74 5.42 7.28
C GLY A 92 16.73 4.40 7.77
N THR A 93 15.48 4.83 7.81
CA THR A 93 14.34 3.97 8.22
C THR A 93 13.13 4.34 7.38
N ALA A 94 12.43 3.35 6.83
CA ALA A 94 11.13 3.60 6.21
C ALA A 94 10.00 3.14 7.13
N VAL A 95 8.91 3.89 7.12
CA VAL A 95 7.71 3.62 7.93
C VAL A 95 6.51 3.51 6.99
N GLU A 96 5.86 2.35 6.99
CA GLU A 96 4.58 2.14 6.34
C GLU A 96 3.46 2.50 7.31
N ALA A 97 2.57 3.37 6.88
CA ALA A 97 1.38 3.77 7.60
C ALA A 97 0.13 3.57 6.74
N LYS A 98 -1.00 3.33 7.40
CA LYS A 98 -2.31 3.24 6.78
C LYS A 98 -3.19 4.38 7.28
N SER A 99 -3.94 4.97 6.38
CA SER A 99 -4.92 5.99 6.70
C SER A 99 -6.16 5.83 5.84
N MET A 100 -7.29 6.30 6.32
CA MET A 100 -8.51 6.34 5.52
C MET A 100 -8.51 7.62 4.69
N GLY A 101 -8.48 7.48 3.37
CA GLY A 101 -8.67 8.56 2.41
C GLY A 101 -10.15 8.77 2.06
N PHE A 102 -10.42 9.56 1.02
CA PHE A 102 -11.78 9.82 0.53
C PHE A 102 -12.34 8.59 -0.21
N GLY A 103 -11.54 7.95 -1.05
CA GLY A 103 -11.93 6.79 -1.85
C GLY A 103 -11.76 5.44 -1.15
N GLY A 104 -11.07 5.41 0.00
CA GLY A 104 -10.79 4.19 0.75
C GLY A 104 -9.45 4.19 1.48
N GLU A 105 -8.92 3.01 1.78
CA GLU A 105 -7.64 2.88 2.49
C GLU A 105 -6.48 3.37 1.62
N LEU A 106 -5.64 4.21 2.21
CA LEU A 106 -4.37 4.70 1.70
C LEU A 106 -3.23 4.02 2.44
N LYS A 107 -2.25 3.50 1.71
CA LYS A 107 -0.99 3.00 2.28
C LYS A 107 0.15 3.89 1.81
N VAL A 108 0.84 4.48 2.74
CA VAL A 108 1.95 5.40 2.50
C VAL A 108 3.22 4.83 3.11
N LEU A 109 4.31 4.88 2.36
CA LEU A 109 5.64 4.58 2.82
C LEU A 109 6.43 5.87 2.88
N VAL A 110 6.94 6.24 4.05
CA VAL A 110 7.77 7.42 4.25
C VAL A 110 9.16 6.98 4.68
N GLY A 111 10.18 7.40 3.96
CA GLY A 111 11.57 7.15 4.29
C GLY A 111 12.19 8.33 5.03
N PHE A 112 12.96 8.02 6.05
CA PHE A 112 13.75 8.95 6.85
C PHE A 112 15.23 8.65 6.68
N ASP A 113 16.04 9.69 6.67
CA ASP A 113 17.50 9.57 6.73
C ASP A 113 17.99 9.26 8.15
N ALA A 114 19.32 9.19 8.35
CA ALA A 114 19.93 8.92 9.65
C ALA A 114 19.71 10.05 10.67
N GLU A 115 19.42 11.27 10.20
CA GLU A 115 19.10 12.44 11.04
C GLU A 115 17.60 12.54 11.38
N GLY A 116 16.78 11.62 10.87
CA GLY A 116 15.33 11.63 11.10
C GLY A 116 14.55 12.60 10.22
N LYS A 117 15.17 13.14 9.17
CA LYS A 117 14.49 13.99 8.19
C LYS A 117 13.81 13.12 7.12
N ILE A 118 12.71 13.59 6.59
CA ILE A 118 12.01 12.91 5.49
C ILE A 118 12.89 12.94 4.24
N TYR A 119 13.37 11.76 3.84
CA TYR A 119 14.18 11.59 2.64
C TYR A 119 13.30 11.54 1.38
N ASN A 120 12.27 10.72 1.40
CA ASN A 120 11.28 10.63 0.32
C ASN A 120 10.04 9.87 0.80
N TYR A 121 8.98 9.85 -0.02
CA TYR A 121 7.78 9.08 0.25
C TYR A 121 7.28 8.38 -1.01
N SER A 122 6.40 7.39 -0.84
CA SER A 122 5.72 6.68 -1.93
C SER A 122 4.36 6.19 -1.47
N LEU A 123 3.37 6.30 -2.34
CA LEU A 123 2.07 5.65 -2.13
C LEU A 123 2.17 4.18 -2.59
N LEU A 124 2.01 3.24 -1.65
CA LEU A 124 2.03 1.80 -1.96
C LEU A 124 0.70 1.33 -2.55
N ALA A 125 -0.40 1.85 -2.02
CA ALA A 125 -1.74 1.54 -2.51
C ALA A 125 -2.71 2.67 -2.17
N HIS A 126 -3.65 2.94 -3.08
CA HIS A 126 -4.75 3.88 -2.86
C HIS A 126 -5.94 3.54 -3.75
N THR A 127 -7.13 3.93 -3.33
CA THR A 127 -8.38 3.84 -4.09
C THR A 127 -8.94 5.22 -4.43
N GLU A 128 -8.08 6.24 -4.40
CA GLU A 128 -8.46 7.62 -4.66
C GLU A 128 -8.84 7.87 -6.12
N THR A 129 -9.64 8.91 -6.35
CA THR A 129 -10.12 9.30 -7.68
C THR A 129 -8.95 9.66 -8.60
N PRO A 130 -8.85 9.04 -9.79
CA PRO A 130 -7.84 9.38 -10.78
C PRO A 130 -7.86 10.88 -11.15
N GLY A 131 -6.68 11.50 -11.19
CA GLY A 131 -6.52 12.92 -11.53
C GLY A 131 -6.84 13.92 -10.41
N LEU A 132 -7.38 13.44 -9.27
CA LEU A 132 -7.61 14.22 -8.05
C LEU A 132 -6.73 13.67 -6.92
N GLY A 133 -7.24 12.78 -6.10
CA GLY A 133 -6.51 12.22 -4.96
C GLY A 133 -5.28 11.40 -5.35
N SER A 134 -5.27 10.79 -6.53
CA SER A 134 -4.10 10.08 -7.06
C SER A 134 -2.87 10.97 -7.30
N LYS A 135 -3.05 12.30 -7.39
CA LYS A 135 -1.92 13.26 -7.47
C LYS A 135 -1.09 13.33 -6.18
N ALA A 136 -1.61 12.84 -5.06
CA ALA A 136 -0.88 12.81 -3.80
C ALA A 136 0.46 12.07 -3.90
N ASP A 137 0.62 11.15 -4.85
CA ASP A 137 1.91 10.50 -5.15
C ASP A 137 3.02 11.46 -5.60
N LYS A 138 2.64 12.67 -6.04
CA LYS A 138 3.57 13.68 -6.55
C LYS A 138 3.56 14.98 -5.74
N TRP A 139 2.44 15.34 -5.13
CA TRP A 139 2.22 16.66 -4.53
C TRP A 139 3.20 17.06 -3.43
N PHE A 140 3.69 16.09 -2.67
CA PHE A 140 4.56 16.34 -1.53
C PHE A 140 6.04 16.07 -1.83
N GLY A 141 6.36 15.78 -3.09
CA GLY A 141 7.72 15.58 -3.56
C GLY A 141 8.45 16.90 -3.87
N ALA A 142 9.76 16.82 -4.10
CA ALA A 142 10.53 17.96 -4.56
C ALA A 142 10.32 18.22 -6.05
N TYR A 143 10.33 19.51 -6.44
CA TYR A 143 10.36 19.90 -7.84
C TYR A 143 11.71 19.51 -8.49
N ASP A 144 11.62 18.81 -9.60
CA ASP A 144 12.78 18.43 -10.40
C ASP A 144 12.54 18.81 -11.88
N PRO A 145 13.15 19.90 -12.36
CA PRO A 145 12.95 20.38 -13.73
C PRO A 145 13.45 19.40 -14.80
N ALA A 146 14.32 18.44 -14.44
CA ALA A 146 14.84 17.45 -15.38
C ALA A 146 13.84 16.33 -15.70
N LYS A 147 12.80 16.13 -14.88
CA LYS A 147 11.82 15.05 -15.04
C LYS A 147 10.63 15.39 -15.95
N GLY A 148 10.56 16.60 -16.50
CA GLY A 148 9.50 17.04 -17.43
C GLY A 148 8.08 16.88 -16.87
N GLU A 149 7.14 16.38 -17.69
CA GLU A 149 5.73 16.21 -17.30
C GLU A 149 5.48 15.23 -16.13
N GLN A 150 6.49 14.41 -15.76
CA GLN A 150 6.43 13.52 -14.61
C GLN A 150 6.92 14.21 -13.32
N ALA A 151 7.43 15.42 -13.42
CA ALA A 151 7.87 16.18 -12.27
C ALA A 151 6.70 16.81 -11.52
N VAL A 152 6.89 17.06 -10.23
CA VAL A 152 6.05 17.95 -9.46
C VAL A 152 6.14 19.35 -10.05
N SER A 153 5.03 20.03 -10.27
CA SER A 153 5.04 21.41 -10.76
C SER A 153 5.72 22.34 -9.73
N HIS A 154 6.24 23.48 -10.19
CA HIS A 154 6.87 24.46 -9.27
C HIS A 154 5.91 24.92 -8.17
N GLU A 155 4.63 25.10 -8.48
CA GLU A 155 3.59 25.45 -7.51
C GLU A 155 3.32 24.32 -6.51
N GLU A 156 3.35 23.07 -6.97
CA GLU A 156 3.17 21.90 -6.10
C GLU A 156 4.41 21.65 -5.23
N SER A 157 5.61 22.00 -5.66
CA SER A 157 6.84 21.83 -4.88
C SER A 157 6.87 22.68 -3.60
N THR A 158 6.05 23.73 -3.50
CA THR A 158 5.92 24.50 -2.25
C THR A 158 5.29 23.68 -1.11
N LYS A 159 4.66 22.57 -1.42
CA LYS A 159 4.07 21.61 -0.47
C LYS A 159 5.01 20.45 -0.15
N SER A 160 6.25 20.47 -0.66
CA SER A 160 7.21 19.41 -0.41
C SER A 160 7.46 19.22 1.08
N ILE A 161 7.41 17.97 1.52
CA ILE A 161 7.73 17.56 2.90
C ILE A 161 9.17 17.04 3.03
N LEU A 162 9.91 16.96 1.92
CA LEU A 162 11.27 16.40 1.91
C LEU A 162 12.22 17.28 2.71
N GLY A 163 13.08 16.65 3.52
CA GLY A 163 14.01 17.32 4.40
C GLY A 163 13.38 17.89 5.69
N MET A 164 12.07 17.76 5.88
CA MET A 164 11.42 18.13 7.15
C MET A 164 11.74 17.10 8.23
N ASN A 165 11.93 17.61 9.46
CA ASN A 165 11.95 16.77 10.64
C ASN A 165 10.54 16.80 11.25
N PRO A 166 9.87 15.66 11.40
CA PRO A 166 8.49 15.62 11.90
C PRO A 166 8.34 15.90 13.39
N GLY A 167 9.43 16.21 14.11
CA GLY A 167 9.40 16.68 15.50
C GLY A 167 10.15 15.83 16.41
#